data_a4e0ed60d84d338161ae3f125d8e85b2
#
_entry.id   a4e0ed60d84d338161ae3f125d8e85b2
#
_cell.length_a   1.000
_cell.length_b   1.000
_cell.length_c   1.000
_cell.angle_alpha   90.00
_cell.angle_beta   90.00
_cell.angle_gamma   90.00
#
_symmetry.space_group_name_H-M   'P 1'
#
loop_
_entity.id
_entity.type
_entity.pdbx_description
1 polymer ?
#
loop_
_entity_poly.entity_id
_entity_poly.type
_entity_poly.pdbx_seq_one_letter_code
_entity_poly.pdbx_strand_id
1 'polypeptide(L)'
;VYGSRTGYEKSLPSDVRCKLKCGAAEKGKKMGIKYSKDEVMQYIEEEDVKFIRMAFCDVYGRQKNISVMPQELDRAFDYGIAFDASAVPGFGGEVHSDLFLHPDPSTISVLPWRPEHGRVVRMYCSIKRPDGSLFEGDTRSILRAAADDAVKSGIDFSFGPEMEFYLFKRDENGEPTNEPYD
;
A
#
# COMPACT_ATOMS: atom_id res chain seq x y z
N VAL A 1 -14.96 15.25 21.79
CA VAL A 1 -14.47 14.40 22.91
C VAL A 1 -13.72 13.25 22.28
N TYR A 2 -12.40 13.31 22.26
CA TYR A 2 -11.53 12.28 21.69
C TYR A 2 -11.53 11.08 22.66
N GLY A 3 -12.15 10.00 22.24
CA GLY A 3 -12.11 8.70 22.91
C GLY A 3 -10.76 8.02 22.76
N SER A 4 -10.36 7.35 23.82
CA SER A 4 -9.17 6.59 24.11
C SER A 4 -8.42 6.00 22.91
N ARG A 5 -7.11 6.28 22.85
CA ARG A 5 -6.14 5.63 21.98
C ARG A 5 -6.18 4.12 22.19
N THR A 6 -6.59 3.41 21.16
CA THR A 6 -6.68 1.95 21.14
C THR A 6 -5.28 1.33 21.27
N GLY A 7 -5.20 0.14 21.88
CA GLY A 7 -3.97 -0.60 22.18
C GLY A 7 -3.02 -0.90 21.01
N TYR A 8 -3.36 -0.46 19.81
CA TYR A 8 -2.60 -0.63 18.58
C TYR A 8 -1.25 0.14 18.57
N GLU A 9 -1.18 1.27 19.30
CA GLU A 9 0.08 2.05 19.39
C GLU A 9 1.16 1.38 20.26
N LYS A 10 0.81 0.38 21.07
CA LYS A 10 1.75 -0.27 21.99
C LYS A 10 2.57 -1.40 21.38
N SER A 11 2.19 -1.90 20.20
CA SER A 11 2.80 -3.09 19.58
C SER A 11 3.93 -2.79 18.57
N LEU A 12 4.19 -1.53 18.25
CA LEU A 12 5.27 -1.17 17.33
C LEU A 12 6.57 -0.89 18.08
N PRO A 13 7.73 -1.33 17.58
CA PRO A 13 9.04 -0.91 18.08
C PRO A 13 9.12 0.61 18.18
N SER A 14 9.90 1.13 19.16
CA SER A 14 9.93 2.56 19.47
C SER A 14 10.41 3.44 18.30
N ASP A 15 11.32 2.92 17.49
CA ASP A 15 11.85 3.55 16.30
C ASP A 15 10.85 3.53 15.13
N VAL A 16 10.16 2.42 14.89
CA VAL A 16 9.08 2.30 13.90
C VAL A 16 7.87 3.14 14.33
N ARG A 17 7.58 3.18 15.62
CA ARG A 17 6.51 4.01 16.20
C ARG A 17 6.77 5.49 16.00
N CYS A 18 8.03 5.93 16.15
CA CYS A 18 8.45 7.30 15.89
C CYS A 18 8.35 7.63 14.39
N LYS A 19 8.81 6.71 13.52
CA LYS A 19 8.78 6.88 12.06
C LYS A 19 7.34 6.94 11.49
N LEU A 20 6.40 6.18 12.04
CA LEU A 20 4.99 6.23 11.64
C LEU A 20 4.22 7.45 12.18
N LYS A 21 4.67 8.04 13.30
CA LYS A 21 4.05 9.26 13.88
C LYS A 21 4.46 10.56 13.21
N CYS A 22 5.57 10.60 12.47
CA CYS A 22 6.09 11.80 11.81
C CYS A 22 5.33 12.19 10.53
N GLY A 23 4.07 11.80 10.36
CA GLY A 23 3.18 12.33 9.34
C GLY A 23 2.53 13.66 9.68
N ALA A 24 2.82 14.30 10.82
CA ALA A 24 2.28 15.60 11.23
C ALA A 24 3.29 16.72 10.91
N ALA A 25 3.00 17.43 9.86
CA ALA A 25 3.38 18.79 9.45
C ALA A 25 4.53 19.47 10.21
N GLU A 26 5.74 19.37 9.67
CA GLU A 26 6.67 20.50 9.66
C GLU A 26 6.63 21.15 8.27
N LYS A 27 6.40 22.45 8.24
CA LYS A 27 6.35 23.25 7.03
C LYS A 27 7.71 23.20 6.34
N GLY A 28 7.77 22.60 5.14
CA GLY A 28 8.87 22.79 4.21
C GLY A 28 9.92 21.69 4.16
N LYS A 29 9.54 20.44 3.99
CA LYS A 29 10.19 19.35 3.24
C LYS A 29 9.48 18.04 3.58
N LYS A 30 8.51 17.63 2.80
CA LYS A 30 8.00 16.26 2.86
C LYS A 30 9.06 15.30 2.27
N MET A 31 10.06 14.98 3.04
CA MET A 31 10.79 13.73 2.84
C MET A 31 10.03 12.68 3.64
N GLY A 32 9.10 11.98 2.98
CA GLY A 32 8.56 10.75 3.51
C GLY A 32 9.72 9.82 3.87
N ILE A 33 9.65 9.19 5.04
CA ILE A 33 10.65 8.21 5.45
C ILE A 33 10.63 7.11 4.38
N LYS A 34 11.72 6.99 3.65
CA LYS A 34 11.89 5.94 2.64
C LYS A 34 12.51 4.75 3.33
N TYR A 35 11.70 3.71 3.55
CA TYR A 35 12.24 2.42 3.98
C TYR A 35 13.04 1.79 2.83
N SER A 36 14.20 1.25 3.16
CA SER A 36 14.98 0.41 2.26
C SER A 36 14.41 -1.01 2.19
N LYS A 37 14.85 -1.80 1.21
CA LYS A 37 14.55 -3.24 1.14
C LYS A 37 14.94 -3.93 2.45
N ASP A 38 16.15 -3.69 2.95
CA ASP A 38 16.69 -4.35 4.14
C ASP A 38 15.88 -4.02 5.40
N GLU A 39 15.48 -2.76 5.58
CA GLU A 39 14.64 -2.35 6.70
C GLU A 39 13.24 -3.02 6.64
N VAL A 40 12.69 -3.20 5.45
CA VAL A 40 11.43 -3.92 5.28
C VAL A 40 11.59 -5.41 5.59
N MET A 41 12.65 -6.04 5.09
CA MET A 41 12.92 -7.45 5.36
C MET A 41 13.09 -7.72 6.87
N GLN A 42 13.86 -6.87 7.55
CA GLN A 42 14.02 -6.94 9.00
C GLN A 42 12.67 -6.78 9.72
N TYR A 43 11.87 -5.78 9.34
CA TYR A 43 10.55 -5.55 9.93
C TYR A 43 9.61 -6.77 9.78
N ILE A 44 9.60 -7.38 8.58
CA ILE A 44 8.77 -8.56 8.28
C ILE A 44 9.11 -9.73 9.22
N GLU A 45 10.41 -9.94 9.49
CA GLU A 45 10.89 -11.00 10.37
C GLU A 45 10.57 -10.70 11.84
N GLU A 46 10.95 -9.51 12.33
CA GLU A 46 10.78 -9.11 13.73
C GLU A 46 9.31 -9.07 14.18
N GLU A 47 8.42 -8.69 13.27
CA GLU A 47 7.01 -8.49 13.58
C GLU A 47 6.12 -9.69 13.19
N ASP A 48 6.72 -10.83 12.86
CA ASP A 48 6.04 -12.08 12.48
C ASP A 48 4.91 -11.86 11.46
N VAL A 49 5.23 -11.12 10.40
CA VAL A 49 4.25 -10.84 9.35
C VAL A 49 3.91 -12.11 8.61
N LYS A 50 2.62 -12.38 8.43
CA LYS A 50 2.13 -13.62 7.79
C LYS A 50 1.92 -13.47 6.30
N PHE A 51 1.45 -12.30 5.86
CA PHE A 51 1.18 -12.02 4.45
C PHE A 51 1.57 -10.59 4.09
N ILE A 52 2.08 -10.44 2.87
CA ILE A 52 2.37 -9.16 2.25
C ILE A 52 1.41 -8.97 1.07
N ARG A 53 0.62 -7.90 1.10
CA ARG A 53 -0.25 -7.53 -0.01
C ARG A 53 0.50 -6.60 -0.97
N MET A 54 0.81 -7.11 -2.14
CA MET A 54 1.41 -6.37 -3.24
C MET A 54 0.30 -5.67 -4.01
N ALA A 55 0.11 -4.38 -3.75
CA ALA A 55 -1.03 -3.61 -4.23
C ALA A 55 -0.68 -2.76 -5.46
N PHE A 56 -1.64 -2.67 -6.37
CA PHE A 56 -1.60 -1.79 -7.54
C PHE A 56 -3.02 -1.33 -7.88
N CYS A 57 -3.18 -0.38 -8.77
CA CYS A 57 -4.50 0.06 -9.24
C CYS A 57 -4.69 -0.26 -10.72
N ASP A 58 -5.91 -0.64 -11.09
CA ASP A 58 -6.31 -0.73 -12.49
C ASP A 58 -6.54 0.67 -13.08
N VAL A 59 -6.84 0.73 -14.38
CA VAL A 59 -7.06 2.01 -15.09
C VAL A 59 -8.29 2.77 -14.61
N TYR A 60 -9.17 2.14 -13.86
CA TYR A 60 -10.35 2.77 -13.24
C TYR A 60 -10.09 3.23 -11.80
N GLY A 61 -8.84 3.14 -11.31
CA GLY A 61 -8.47 3.50 -9.94
C GLY A 61 -8.86 2.45 -8.88
N ARG A 62 -9.29 1.26 -9.27
CA ARG A 62 -9.65 0.20 -8.33
C ARG A 62 -8.40 -0.51 -7.86
N GLN A 63 -8.20 -0.53 -6.55
CA GLN A 63 -7.07 -1.24 -5.96
C GLN A 63 -7.24 -2.74 -6.11
N LYS A 64 -6.20 -3.37 -6.63
CA LYS A 64 -6.01 -4.81 -6.71
C LYS A 64 -4.82 -5.21 -5.85
N ASN A 65 -4.72 -6.46 -5.47
CA ASN A 65 -3.52 -6.96 -4.80
C ASN A 65 -3.33 -8.46 -5.04
N ILE A 66 -2.07 -8.88 -4.93
CA ILE A 66 -1.66 -10.27 -4.80
C ILE A 66 -1.05 -10.42 -3.42
N SER A 67 -1.41 -11.48 -2.70
CA SER A 67 -0.81 -11.80 -1.41
C SER A 67 0.34 -12.77 -1.61
N VAL A 68 1.49 -12.43 -1.04
CA VAL A 68 2.67 -13.29 -1.00
C VAL A 68 3.05 -13.60 0.44
N MET A 69 3.73 -14.71 0.64
CA MET A 69 4.30 -15.07 1.92
C MET A 69 5.65 -14.33 2.14
N PRO A 70 6.09 -14.14 3.37
CA PRO A 70 7.37 -13.50 3.69
C PRO A 70 8.56 -14.07 2.94
N GLN A 71 8.61 -15.39 2.74
CA GLN A 71 9.69 -16.11 2.06
C GLN A 71 9.85 -15.70 0.59
N GLU A 72 8.76 -15.20 -0.05
CA GLU A 72 8.78 -14.75 -1.44
C GLU A 72 9.18 -13.28 -1.59
N LEU A 73 9.29 -12.54 -0.49
CA LEU A 73 9.46 -11.09 -0.55
C LEU A 73 10.81 -10.68 -1.15
N ASP A 74 11.89 -11.38 -0.80
CA ASP A 74 13.22 -11.10 -1.35
C ASP A 74 13.22 -11.25 -2.88
N ARG A 75 12.66 -12.36 -3.38
CA ARG A 75 12.47 -12.59 -4.80
C ARG A 75 11.56 -11.54 -5.45
N ALA A 76 10.54 -11.08 -4.72
CA ALA A 76 9.62 -10.06 -5.22
C ALA A 76 10.32 -8.72 -5.45
N PHE A 77 11.27 -8.35 -4.59
CA PHE A 77 12.08 -7.15 -4.78
C PHE A 77 13.01 -7.26 -5.99
N ASP A 78 13.65 -8.41 -6.18
CA ASP A 78 14.67 -8.59 -7.20
C ASP A 78 14.08 -8.83 -8.59
N TYR A 79 13.06 -9.69 -8.68
CA TYR A 79 12.49 -10.16 -9.96
C TYR A 79 11.03 -9.76 -10.17
N GLY A 80 10.36 -9.28 -9.14
CA GLY A 80 8.92 -9.06 -9.17
C GLY A 80 8.11 -10.35 -9.00
N ILE A 81 6.79 -10.20 -8.88
CA ILE A 81 5.82 -11.32 -8.85
C ILE A 81 4.96 -11.23 -10.09
N ALA A 82 4.97 -12.29 -10.87
CA ALA A 82 4.18 -12.41 -12.09
C ALA A 82 2.68 -12.46 -11.78
N PHE A 83 1.88 -11.83 -12.61
CA PHE A 83 0.44 -11.93 -12.61
C PHE A 83 -0.13 -11.87 -14.02
N ASP A 84 -1.29 -12.48 -14.22
CA ASP A 84 -2.01 -12.42 -15.47
C ASP A 84 -2.74 -11.07 -15.62
N ALA A 85 -2.21 -10.23 -16.49
CA ALA A 85 -2.77 -8.91 -16.75
C ALA A 85 -4.11 -8.97 -17.50
N SER A 86 -4.41 -10.07 -18.19
CA SER A 86 -5.70 -10.24 -18.91
C SER A 86 -6.90 -10.23 -17.95
N ALA A 87 -6.68 -10.61 -16.69
CA ALA A 87 -7.69 -10.57 -15.63
C ALA A 87 -7.94 -9.16 -15.08
N VAL A 88 -7.14 -8.16 -15.49
CA VAL A 88 -7.24 -6.78 -15.00
C VAL A 88 -7.83 -5.89 -16.08
N PRO A 89 -8.99 -5.25 -15.83
CA PRO A 89 -9.61 -4.36 -16.80
C PRO A 89 -8.67 -3.24 -17.25
N GLY A 90 -8.52 -3.11 -18.58
CA GLY A 90 -7.67 -2.10 -19.21
C GLY A 90 -6.20 -2.47 -19.35
N PHE A 91 -5.77 -3.64 -18.84
CA PHE A 91 -4.39 -4.13 -18.99
C PHE A 91 -4.22 -5.14 -20.12
N GLY A 92 -5.31 -5.76 -20.53
CA GLY A 92 -5.32 -6.82 -21.54
C GLY A 92 -5.71 -6.33 -22.93
N GLY A 93 -5.05 -6.87 -23.93
CA GLY A 93 -5.27 -6.66 -25.36
C GLY A 93 -4.15 -7.23 -26.20
N GLU A 94 -3.03 -7.57 -25.59
CA GLU A 94 -1.86 -8.12 -26.28
C GLU A 94 -1.63 -9.60 -25.94
N VAL A 95 -0.91 -10.29 -26.83
CA VAL A 95 -0.64 -11.72 -26.81
C VAL A 95 0.18 -12.18 -25.58
N HIS A 96 0.77 -11.24 -24.85
CA HIS A 96 1.58 -11.53 -23.66
C HIS A 96 0.92 -10.90 -22.42
N SER A 97 0.22 -11.74 -21.66
CA SER A 97 -0.55 -11.32 -20.48
C SER A 97 0.29 -11.18 -19.21
N ASP A 98 1.51 -11.72 -19.17
CA ASP A 98 2.32 -11.74 -17.96
C ASP A 98 2.98 -10.38 -17.72
N LEU A 99 2.62 -9.76 -16.60
CA LEU A 99 3.27 -8.57 -16.05
C LEU A 99 3.82 -8.89 -14.65
N PHE A 100 4.72 -8.05 -14.17
CA PHE A 100 5.41 -8.25 -12.90
C PHE A 100 5.19 -7.10 -11.95
N LEU A 101 4.80 -7.41 -10.70
CA LEU A 101 4.68 -6.47 -9.59
C LEU A 101 6.02 -6.34 -8.89
N HIS A 102 6.57 -5.14 -8.87
CA HIS A 102 7.78 -4.79 -8.12
C HIS A 102 7.40 -3.91 -6.93
N PRO A 103 7.53 -4.39 -5.69
CA PRO A 103 7.12 -3.63 -4.51
C PRO A 103 8.01 -2.42 -4.25
N ASP A 104 7.39 -1.33 -3.81
CA ASP A 104 8.10 -0.15 -3.34
C ASP A 104 8.18 -0.19 -1.81
N PRO A 105 9.37 -0.43 -1.22
CA PRO A 105 9.55 -0.58 0.22
C PRO A 105 9.13 0.68 0.98
N SER A 106 9.24 1.87 0.37
CA SER A 106 8.85 3.13 1.00
C SER A 106 7.35 3.25 1.29
N THR A 107 6.54 2.35 0.75
CA THR A 107 5.08 2.36 0.87
C THR A 107 4.54 1.33 1.85
N ILE A 108 5.40 0.65 2.61
CA ILE A 108 4.96 -0.35 3.57
C ILE A 108 3.97 0.23 4.57
N SER A 109 2.87 -0.46 4.79
CA SER A 109 1.89 -0.11 5.81
C SER A 109 1.26 -1.37 6.41
N VAL A 110 1.06 -1.35 7.73
CA VAL A 110 0.36 -2.42 8.45
C VAL A 110 -1.14 -2.26 8.22
N LEU A 111 -1.80 -3.37 7.91
CA LEU A 111 -3.25 -3.40 7.79
C LEU A 111 -3.86 -3.72 9.16
N PRO A 112 -4.77 -2.87 9.68
CA PRO A 112 -5.22 -2.95 11.06
C PRO A 112 -6.30 -4.00 11.34
N TRP A 113 -6.87 -4.60 10.31
CA TRP A 113 -7.95 -5.55 10.45
C TRP A 113 -7.47 -6.99 10.60
N ARG A 114 -8.21 -7.80 11.37
CA ARG A 114 -7.96 -9.22 11.63
C ARG A 114 -6.60 -9.51 12.27
N PRO A 115 -6.21 -8.79 13.32
CA PRO A 115 -4.90 -8.98 13.98
C PRO A 115 -4.76 -10.37 14.59
N GLU A 116 -5.86 -11.05 14.91
CA GLU A 116 -5.93 -12.40 15.45
C GLU A 116 -5.45 -13.49 14.49
N HIS A 117 -5.47 -13.23 13.18
CA HIS A 117 -4.98 -14.15 12.15
C HIS A 117 -3.52 -13.91 11.77
N GLY A 118 -2.83 -13.06 12.51
CA GLY A 118 -1.46 -12.64 12.25
C GLY A 118 -1.37 -11.34 11.46
N ARG A 119 -0.19 -10.74 11.52
CA ARG A 119 0.04 -9.43 10.93
C ARG A 119 0.08 -9.50 9.41
N VAL A 120 -0.60 -8.56 8.77
CA VAL A 120 -0.60 -8.38 7.31
C VAL A 120 -0.10 -6.98 6.99
N VAL A 121 0.82 -6.86 6.06
CA VAL A 121 1.29 -5.58 5.53
C VAL A 121 0.91 -5.41 4.07
N ARG A 122 0.91 -4.19 3.60
CA ARG A 122 0.73 -3.83 2.20
C ARG A 122 1.89 -2.99 1.73
N MET A 123 2.34 -3.23 0.51
CA MET A 123 3.19 -2.32 -0.26
C MET A 123 2.56 -2.05 -1.62
N TYR A 124 2.67 -0.81 -2.11
CA TYR A 124 2.32 -0.50 -3.48
C TYR A 124 3.45 -0.93 -4.42
N CYS A 125 3.06 -1.40 -5.60
CA CYS A 125 3.98 -1.93 -6.59
C CYS A 125 3.98 -1.05 -7.85
N SER A 126 5.12 -1.01 -8.51
CA SER A 126 5.22 -0.63 -9.92
C SER A 126 5.04 -1.87 -10.79
N ILE A 127 4.45 -1.70 -11.96
CA ILE A 127 4.18 -2.80 -12.89
C ILE A 127 5.21 -2.74 -14.02
N LYS A 128 5.86 -3.88 -14.27
CA LYS A 128 6.86 -4.00 -15.33
C LYS A 128 6.53 -5.13 -16.28
N ARG A 129 7.07 -5.03 -17.50
CA ARG A 129 7.07 -6.09 -18.50
C ARG A 129 8.15 -7.12 -18.18
N PRO A 130 8.13 -8.31 -18.82
CA PRO A 130 9.15 -9.35 -18.64
C PRO A 130 10.59 -8.88 -18.93
N ASP A 131 10.76 -7.92 -19.81
CA ASP A 131 12.05 -7.31 -20.16
C ASP A 131 12.55 -6.27 -19.16
N GLY A 132 11.79 -6.02 -18.08
CA GLY A 132 12.08 -5.05 -17.03
C GLY A 132 11.66 -3.61 -17.34
N SER A 133 11.13 -3.32 -18.55
CA SER A 133 10.58 -2.02 -18.88
C SER A 133 9.29 -1.73 -18.09
N LEU A 134 9.02 -0.46 -17.83
CA LEU A 134 7.76 -0.06 -17.19
C LEU A 134 6.58 -0.36 -18.12
N PHE A 135 5.51 -0.90 -17.52
CA PHE A 135 4.25 -1.06 -18.23
C PHE A 135 3.55 0.31 -18.36
N GLU A 136 3.18 0.70 -19.57
CA GLU A 136 2.58 2.01 -19.86
C GLU A 136 1.20 2.22 -19.21
N GLY A 137 0.48 1.14 -18.89
CA GLY A 137 -0.78 1.16 -18.15
C GLY A 137 -0.61 1.20 -16.62
N ASP A 138 0.61 1.23 -16.09
CA ASP A 138 0.85 1.39 -14.65
C ASP A 138 0.42 2.78 -14.19
N THR A 139 -0.74 2.86 -13.59
CA THR A 139 -1.36 4.11 -13.13
C THR A 139 -0.49 4.87 -12.12
N ARG A 140 0.30 4.16 -11.33
CA ARG A 140 1.24 4.75 -10.37
C ARG A 140 2.41 5.44 -11.08
N SER A 141 2.94 4.82 -12.13
CA SER A 141 4.01 5.40 -12.96
C SER A 141 3.51 6.59 -13.76
N ILE A 142 2.28 6.54 -14.28
CA ILE A 142 1.63 7.66 -14.97
C ILE A 142 1.49 8.87 -14.02
N LEU A 143 0.98 8.65 -12.81
CA LEU A 143 0.84 9.72 -11.82
C LEU A 143 2.21 10.32 -11.43
N ARG A 144 3.22 9.47 -11.26
CA ARG A 144 4.58 9.93 -10.94
C ARG A 144 5.16 10.80 -12.06
N ALA A 145 5.03 10.38 -13.31
CA ALA A 145 5.49 11.15 -14.45
C ALA A 145 4.80 12.51 -14.53
N ALA A 146 3.48 12.56 -14.35
CA ALA A 146 2.73 13.81 -14.32
C ALA A 146 3.14 14.74 -13.18
N ALA A 147 3.39 14.18 -11.98
CA ALA A 147 3.87 14.96 -10.84
C ALA A 147 5.29 15.51 -11.07
N ASP A 148 6.18 14.71 -11.64
CA ASP A 148 7.55 15.12 -11.98
C ASP A 148 7.56 16.25 -13.04
N ASP A 149 6.68 16.18 -14.02
CA ASP A 149 6.56 17.21 -15.05
C ASP A 149 5.98 18.52 -14.50
N ALA A 150 5.03 18.42 -13.57
CA ALA A 150 4.54 19.58 -12.84
C ALA A 150 5.65 20.28 -12.05
N VAL A 151 6.44 19.52 -11.30
CA VAL A 151 7.59 20.06 -10.55
C VAL A 151 8.61 20.73 -11.47
N LYS A 152 8.95 20.13 -12.62
CA LYS A 152 9.84 20.75 -13.62
C LYS A 152 9.27 22.07 -14.15
N SER A 153 7.94 22.18 -14.21
CA SER A 153 7.22 23.40 -14.64
C SER A 153 7.03 24.41 -13.51
N GLY A 154 7.58 24.16 -12.31
CA GLY A 154 7.43 25.04 -11.15
C GLY A 154 6.05 24.97 -10.48
N ILE A 155 5.27 23.91 -10.74
CA ILE A 155 3.93 23.72 -10.18
C ILE A 155 4.02 22.68 -9.06
N ASP A 156 3.48 23.01 -7.89
CA ASP A 156 3.32 22.11 -6.75
C ASP A 156 1.83 21.80 -6.53
N PHE A 157 1.48 20.52 -6.51
CA PHE A 157 0.11 20.06 -6.32
C PHE A 157 -0.12 19.58 -4.89
N SER A 158 -1.26 19.97 -4.34
CA SER A 158 -1.77 19.43 -3.09
C SER A 158 -3.18 18.87 -3.30
N PHE A 159 -3.42 17.65 -2.80
CA PHE A 159 -4.74 17.01 -2.82
C PHE A 159 -5.24 16.84 -1.40
N GLY A 160 -6.51 17.17 -1.17
CA GLY A 160 -7.23 16.92 0.07
C GLY A 160 -8.30 15.85 -0.19
N PRO A 161 -8.02 14.56 0.02
CA PRO A 161 -9.05 13.53 -0.15
C PRO A 161 -10.09 13.64 0.96
N GLU A 162 -11.36 13.51 0.58
CA GLU A 162 -12.50 13.43 1.48
C GLU A 162 -13.11 12.03 1.35
N MET A 163 -13.43 11.42 2.50
CA MET A 163 -14.09 10.13 2.56
C MET A 163 -15.42 10.27 3.27
N GLU A 164 -16.49 9.87 2.59
CA GLU A 164 -17.84 9.81 3.16
C GLU A 164 -18.16 8.36 3.52
N PHE A 165 -18.69 8.14 4.72
CA PHE A 165 -19.07 6.81 5.19
C PHE A 165 -20.17 6.89 6.23
N TYR A 166 -20.88 5.77 6.37
CA TYR A 166 -21.87 5.57 7.43
C TYR A 166 -21.32 4.58 8.45
N LEU A 167 -21.52 4.89 9.74
CA LEU A 167 -21.26 3.96 10.83
C LEU A 167 -22.57 3.31 11.27
N PHE A 168 -22.54 1.99 11.39
CA PHE A 168 -23.67 1.22 11.91
C PHE A 168 -23.27 0.54 13.21
N LYS A 169 -24.24 0.39 14.12
CA LYS A 169 -24.06 -0.40 15.33
C LYS A 169 -23.84 -1.87 14.98
N ARG A 170 -23.13 -2.58 15.83
CA ARG A 170 -23.05 -4.04 15.78
C ARG A 170 -24.01 -4.65 16.78
N ASP A 171 -24.53 -5.81 16.45
CA ASP A 171 -25.32 -6.63 17.38
C ASP A 171 -24.41 -7.32 18.42
N GLU A 172 -25.02 -8.11 19.31
CA GLU A 172 -24.31 -8.89 20.36
C GLU A 172 -23.37 -9.97 19.82
N ASN A 173 -23.54 -10.38 18.53
CA ASN A 173 -22.67 -11.31 17.84
C ASN A 173 -21.54 -10.61 17.06
N GLY A 174 -21.53 -9.26 17.06
CA GLY A 174 -20.57 -8.45 16.33
C GLY A 174 -20.92 -8.22 14.86
N GLU A 175 -22.10 -8.64 14.40
CA GLU A 175 -22.58 -8.43 13.04
C GLU A 175 -23.14 -7.00 12.87
N PRO A 176 -22.95 -6.38 11.67
CA PRO A 176 -23.47 -5.05 11.42
C PRO A 176 -24.99 -5.04 11.40
N THR A 177 -25.60 -4.07 12.07
CA THR A 177 -27.04 -3.82 12.05
C THR A 177 -27.40 -2.73 11.01
N ASN A 178 -28.70 -2.44 10.85
CA ASN A 178 -29.18 -1.29 10.08
C ASN A 178 -29.37 -0.03 10.94
N GLU A 179 -28.95 -0.05 12.20
CA GLU A 179 -29.04 1.10 13.08
C GLU A 179 -27.81 1.99 12.91
N PRO A 180 -27.97 3.28 12.59
CA PRO A 180 -26.85 4.22 12.55
C PRO A 180 -26.16 4.31 13.92
N TYR A 181 -24.86 4.49 13.89
CA TYR A 181 -24.07 4.81 15.06
C TYR A 181 -23.99 6.33 15.18
N ASP A 182 -24.77 6.92 16.05
CA ASP A 182 -24.75 8.38 16.31
C ASP A 182 -23.59 8.75 17.24
#